data_bea69fc218720547c675ec65217fa276
#
_entry.id   bea69fc218720547c675ec65217fa276
#
_cell.length_a   1.000
_cell.length_b   1.000
_cell.length_c   1.000
_cell.angle_alpha   90.00
_cell.angle_beta   90.00
_cell.angle_gamma   90.00
#
_symmetry.space_group_name_H-M   'P 1'
#
loop_
_entity.id
_entity.type
_entity.pdbx_description
1 polymer ?
#
loop_
_entity_poly.entity_id
_entity_poly.type
_entity_poly.pdbx_seq_one_letter_code
_entity_poly.pdbx_strand_id
1 'polypeptide(L)'
;WLCLCLDADAHSMNLQHPIFKGPFKTKITLSKQPTPEDAFHYAYFQDGHVPDSVMMWKVNTLGYKTNHDFNIGMVSRPWGYLDSPDCEFISSGVCAKTLDAVAIGRHANFLTWGFVGSPMYMTPEAKVVFANAVSYISKFRGTPLVRKYNDRIATREYIKEVKYCVTRKYCEERAASDQEFYAEALKTAKEARAKKAKGEKLSGAEKTYID
;
A
#
# COMPACT_ATOMS: atom_id res chain seq x y z
N TRP A 1 4.40 -7.59 -0.97
CA TRP A 1 4.87 -6.96 0.25
C TRP A 1 3.74 -6.55 1.19
N LEU A 2 4.08 -6.28 2.43
CA LEU A 2 3.22 -5.67 3.45
C LEU A 2 3.79 -4.29 3.81
N CYS A 3 2.90 -3.32 4.06
CA CYS A 3 3.29 -1.97 4.49
C CYS A 3 2.49 -1.57 5.73
N LEU A 4 3.18 -1.07 6.73
CA LEU A 4 2.60 -0.53 7.97
C LEU A 4 2.28 0.96 7.83
N CYS A 5 1.72 1.39 6.70
CA CYS A 5 1.47 2.80 6.40
C CYS A 5 0.01 3.10 6.06
N LEU A 6 -0.91 2.24 6.46
CA LEU A 6 -2.34 2.46 6.27
C LEU A 6 -2.84 3.54 7.23
N ASP A 7 -3.53 4.52 6.68
CA ASP A 7 -4.19 5.57 7.44
C ASP A 7 -5.63 5.17 7.88
N ALA A 8 -6.41 6.12 8.30
CA ALA A 8 -7.74 5.92 8.90
C ALA A 8 -8.85 5.62 7.88
N ASP A 9 -8.63 5.89 6.60
CA ASP A 9 -9.67 5.92 5.58
C ASP A 9 -9.53 4.78 4.57
N ALA A 10 -10.68 4.16 4.25
CA ALA A 10 -10.83 3.21 3.16
C ALA A 10 -11.31 3.91 1.89
N HIS A 11 -10.95 3.36 0.74
CA HIS A 11 -11.48 3.78 -0.57
C HIS A 11 -11.59 2.60 -1.53
N SER A 12 -12.17 2.82 -2.69
CA SER A 12 -12.34 1.78 -3.73
C SER A 12 -12.97 0.49 -3.20
N MET A 13 -13.97 0.65 -2.33
CA MET A 13 -14.66 -0.46 -1.69
C MET A 13 -15.63 -1.14 -2.65
N ASN A 14 -15.65 -2.47 -2.64
CA ASN A 14 -16.75 -3.23 -3.21
C ASN A 14 -17.96 -3.20 -2.26
N LEU A 15 -18.77 -2.16 -2.32
CA LEU A 15 -19.95 -1.99 -1.46
C LEU A 15 -21.04 -3.06 -1.69
N GLN A 16 -20.93 -3.89 -2.72
CA GLN A 16 -21.83 -5.04 -2.92
C GLN A 16 -21.36 -6.27 -2.13
N HIS A 17 -20.14 -6.25 -1.59
CA HIS A 17 -19.63 -7.36 -0.80
C HIS A 17 -20.47 -7.59 0.47
N PRO A 18 -20.69 -8.86 0.88
CA PRO A 18 -21.54 -9.21 2.02
C PRO A 18 -21.25 -8.48 3.32
N ILE A 19 -19.99 -8.14 3.62
CA ILE A 19 -19.65 -7.43 4.87
C ILE A 19 -20.30 -6.03 4.96
N PHE A 20 -20.64 -5.41 3.83
CA PHE A 20 -21.36 -4.12 3.81
C PHE A 20 -22.88 -4.28 3.80
N LYS A 21 -23.38 -5.52 3.64
CA LYS A 21 -24.82 -5.81 3.53
C LYS A 21 -25.43 -6.42 4.77
N GLY A 22 -24.64 -7.14 5.57
CA GLY A 22 -25.18 -7.81 6.75
C GLY A 22 -24.22 -8.80 7.42
N PRO A 23 -24.66 -9.43 8.51
CA PRO A 23 -26.03 -9.46 9.05
C PRO A 23 -26.54 -8.17 9.68
N PHE A 24 -25.64 -7.31 10.16
CA PHE A 24 -26.01 -6.06 10.80
C PHE A 24 -26.08 -4.93 9.77
N LYS A 25 -27.19 -4.17 9.79
CA LYS A 25 -27.40 -3.06 8.86
C LYS A 25 -26.64 -1.81 9.30
N THR A 26 -25.93 -1.20 8.34
CA THR A 26 -25.34 0.13 8.50
C THR A 26 -25.33 0.84 7.16
N LYS A 27 -25.26 2.15 7.20
CA LYS A 27 -25.07 2.99 6.01
C LYS A 27 -23.62 3.45 6.03
N ILE A 28 -22.94 3.27 4.91
CA ILE A 28 -21.56 3.77 4.75
C ILE A 28 -21.61 5.21 4.27
N THR A 29 -21.05 6.10 5.06
CA THR A 29 -20.94 7.52 4.73
C THR A 29 -19.65 7.75 3.94
N LEU A 30 -19.81 8.12 2.67
CA LEU A 30 -18.69 8.43 1.79
C LEU A 30 -18.50 9.94 1.69
N SER A 31 -17.23 10.35 1.67
CA SER A 31 -16.83 11.72 1.39
C SER A 31 -15.80 11.74 0.26
N LYS A 32 -15.92 12.71 -0.66
CA LYS A 32 -14.91 12.93 -1.69
C LYS A 32 -13.73 13.65 -1.08
N GLN A 33 -12.55 13.04 -1.16
CA GLN A 33 -11.32 13.58 -0.61
C GLN A 33 -10.23 13.67 -1.69
N PRO A 34 -9.30 14.62 -1.61
CA PRO A 34 -8.13 14.64 -2.46
C PRO A 34 -7.37 13.31 -2.37
N THR A 35 -6.85 12.86 -3.49
CA THR A 35 -5.94 11.71 -3.48
C THR A 35 -4.70 12.06 -2.67
N PRO A 36 -4.27 11.21 -1.71
CA PRO A 36 -3.08 11.45 -0.93
C PRO A 36 -1.85 11.62 -1.83
N GLU A 37 -1.06 12.65 -1.59
CA GLU A 37 0.13 12.97 -2.39
C GLU A 37 1.08 11.78 -2.49
N ASP A 38 1.32 11.09 -1.38
CA ASP A 38 2.19 9.91 -1.32
C ASP A 38 1.70 8.74 -2.18
N ALA A 39 0.40 8.68 -2.53
CA ALA A 39 -0.17 7.62 -3.34
C ALA A 39 0.33 7.64 -4.79
N PHE A 40 0.92 8.74 -5.24
CA PHE A 40 1.54 8.87 -6.56
C PHE A 40 2.88 8.13 -6.67
N HIS A 41 3.46 7.72 -5.56
CA HIS A 41 4.77 7.06 -5.53
C HIS A 41 4.83 5.78 -6.39
N TYR A 42 3.71 5.06 -6.52
CA TYR A 42 3.58 3.88 -7.37
C TYR A 42 2.49 4.03 -8.44
N ALA A 43 2.40 5.22 -9.04
CA ALA A 43 1.41 5.55 -10.05
C ALA A 43 1.42 4.62 -11.28
N TYR A 44 2.52 3.94 -11.54
CA TYR A 44 2.65 2.99 -12.64
C TYR A 44 1.67 1.80 -12.56
N PHE A 45 1.16 1.45 -11.37
CA PHE A 45 0.11 0.46 -11.23
C PHE A 45 -1.23 0.91 -11.81
N GLN A 46 -1.40 2.22 -11.94
CA GLN A 46 -2.57 2.86 -12.52
C GLN A 46 -2.31 3.28 -13.98
N ASP A 47 -1.37 2.63 -14.67
CA ASP A 47 -0.89 3.05 -15.99
C ASP A 47 -0.43 4.54 -16.02
N GLY A 48 0.11 5.03 -14.90
CA GLY A 48 0.51 6.41 -14.67
C GLY A 48 -0.66 7.38 -14.44
N HIS A 49 -1.90 6.88 -14.40
CA HIS A 49 -3.09 7.69 -14.15
C HIS A 49 -3.55 7.50 -12.70
N VAL A 50 -3.52 8.58 -11.95
CA VAL A 50 -4.03 8.64 -10.58
C VAL A 50 -5.10 9.73 -10.55
N PRO A 51 -6.33 9.44 -10.07
CA PRO A 51 -7.38 10.44 -10.00
C PRO A 51 -7.05 11.52 -8.96
N ASP A 52 -7.45 12.77 -9.23
CA ASP A 52 -7.22 13.90 -8.31
C ASP A 52 -7.92 13.71 -6.96
N SER A 53 -8.99 12.93 -6.95
CA SER A 53 -9.79 12.69 -5.74
C SER A 53 -10.44 11.31 -5.78
N VAL A 54 -10.65 10.74 -4.59
CA VAL A 54 -11.32 9.45 -4.40
C VAL A 54 -12.43 9.56 -3.36
N MET A 55 -13.44 8.68 -3.49
CA MET A 55 -14.48 8.54 -2.47
C MET A 55 -13.95 7.71 -1.31
N MET A 56 -13.90 8.30 -0.14
CA MET A 56 -13.36 7.68 1.07
C MET A 56 -14.44 7.43 2.12
N TRP A 57 -14.22 6.37 2.87
CA TRP A 57 -14.99 6.01 4.05
C TRP A 57 -14.05 6.04 5.26
N LYS A 58 -14.40 6.84 6.26
CA LYS A 58 -13.64 6.92 7.50
C LYS A 58 -13.88 5.67 8.35
N VAL A 59 -12.87 4.83 8.46
CA VAL A 59 -12.91 3.58 9.22
C VAL A 59 -12.52 3.82 10.67
N ASN A 60 -11.39 4.50 10.87
CA ASN A 60 -10.85 4.78 12.21
C ASN A 60 -10.85 6.27 12.51
N THR A 61 -10.85 6.60 13.80
CA THR A 61 -10.70 7.98 14.31
C THR A 61 -9.26 8.45 14.31
N LEU A 62 -8.30 7.51 14.33
CA LEU A 62 -6.87 7.75 14.28
C LEU A 62 -6.24 6.88 13.18
N GLY A 63 -5.19 7.39 12.54
CA GLY A 63 -4.47 6.71 11.48
C GLY A 63 -2.98 7.06 11.49
N TYR A 64 -2.23 6.51 10.57
CA TYR A 64 -0.78 6.68 10.47
C TYR A 64 -0.35 8.16 10.45
N LYS A 65 -1.03 9.01 9.64
CA LYS A 65 -0.72 10.44 9.54
C LYS A 65 -1.18 11.26 10.74
N THR A 66 -2.17 10.78 11.46
CA THR A 66 -2.73 11.49 12.62
C THR A 66 -2.09 11.09 13.95
N ASN A 67 -1.51 9.90 14.01
CA ASN A 67 -0.79 9.42 15.19
C ASN A 67 0.22 8.34 14.81
N HIS A 68 1.43 8.75 14.46
CA HIS A 68 2.51 7.88 14.00
C HIS A 68 2.94 6.82 15.03
N ASP A 69 2.77 7.11 16.31
CA ASP A 69 3.31 6.24 17.37
C ASP A 69 2.39 5.07 17.71
N PHE A 70 1.12 5.14 17.32
CA PHE A 70 0.13 4.23 17.90
C PHE A 70 -0.75 3.48 16.92
N ASN A 71 -1.23 4.10 15.84
CA ASN A 71 -2.27 3.52 14.99
C ASN A 71 -1.73 3.20 13.60
N ILE A 72 -0.88 2.20 13.53
CA ILE A 72 -0.35 1.73 12.27
C ILE A 72 -1.23 0.59 11.77
N GLY A 73 -2.00 0.86 10.73
CA GLY A 73 -2.67 -0.17 9.96
C GLY A 73 -1.72 -0.80 8.93
N MET A 74 -2.12 -1.93 8.39
CA MET A 74 -1.33 -2.72 7.45
C MET A 74 -2.07 -2.91 6.14
N VAL A 75 -1.37 -2.73 5.04
CA VAL A 75 -1.84 -3.05 3.70
C VAL A 75 -0.93 -4.06 3.01
N SER A 76 -1.48 -4.80 2.07
CA SER A 76 -0.72 -5.66 1.17
C SER A 76 -0.87 -5.21 -0.29
N ARG A 77 0.03 -5.70 -1.15
CA ARG A 77 -0.13 -5.56 -2.59
C ARG A 77 -1.31 -6.42 -3.08
N PRO A 78 -2.01 -5.98 -4.13
CA PRO A 78 -3.13 -6.73 -4.68
C PRO A 78 -2.70 -7.96 -5.49
N TRP A 79 -1.40 -8.18 -5.63
CA TRP A 79 -0.85 -9.23 -6.49
C TRP A 79 -1.40 -10.60 -6.15
N GLY A 80 -2.03 -11.18 -7.13
CA GLY A 80 -2.64 -12.49 -7.04
C GLY A 80 -4.09 -12.50 -6.55
N TYR A 81 -4.63 -11.41 -6.05
CA TYR A 81 -6.04 -11.37 -5.64
C TYR A 81 -7.00 -11.61 -6.81
N LEU A 82 -6.70 -11.05 -7.99
CA LEU A 82 -7.52 -11.23 -9.19
C LEU A 82 -7.34 -12.62 -9.85
N ASP A 83 -6.21 -13.26 -9.58
CA ASP A 83 -5.83 -14.53 -10.22
C ASP A 83 -6.03 -15.75 -9.30
N SER A 84 -6.48 -15.55 -8.07
CA SER A 84 -6.71 -16.60 -7.09
C SER A 84 -8.21 -16.75 -6.85
N PRO A 85 -8.78 -17.94 -7.11
CA PRO A 85 -10.24 -18.16 -7.03
C PRO A 85 -10.78 -18.08 -5.60
N ASP A 86 -9.91 -18.23 -4.61
CA ASP A 86 -10.21 -18.17 -3.19
C ASP A 86 -9.89 -16.81 -2.54
N CYS A 87 -9.53 -15.81 -3.35
CA CYS A 87 -9.25 -14.46 -2.89
C CYS A 87 -10.36 -13.46 -3.22
N GLU A 88 -10.55 -12.49 -2.34
CA GLU A 88 -11.46 -11.35 -2.53
C GLU A 88 -10.74 -10.05 -2.16
N PHE A 89 -10.64 -9.15 -3.13
CA PHE A 89 -10.26 -7.77 -2.90
C PHE A 89 -11.51 -7.00 -2.49
N ILE A 90 -11.60 -6.58 -1.23
CA ILE A 90 -12.82 -5.99 -0.68
C ILE A 90 -12.71 -4.47 -0.61
N SER A 91 -11.57 -3.95 -0.19
CA SER A 91 -11.33 -2.52 -0.08
C SER A 91 -9.85 -2.17 -0.15
N SER A 92 -9.55 -1.09 -0.81
CA SER A 92 -8.31 -0.36 -0.60
C SER A 92 -8.38 0.52 0.64
N GLY A 93 -7.26 1.13 1.01
CA GLY A 93 -7.17 2.14 2.04
C GLY A 93 -6.07 3.13 1.74
N VAL A 94 -6.16 4.30 2.36
CA VAL A 94 -5.17 5.37 2.19
C VAL A 94 -3.83 4.90 2.74
N CYS A 95 -2.87 4.72 1.86
CA CYS A 95 -1.52 4.37 2.24
C CYS A 95 -0.50 5.25 1.51
N ALA A 96 0.66 5.41 2.14
CA ALA A 96 1.72 6.30 1.68
C ALA A 96 2.45 5.82 0.41
N LYS A 97 1.94 4.82 -0.31
CA LYS A 97 2.68 4.24 -1.43
C LYS A 97 1.86 4.04 -2.69
N THR A 98 0.58 3.70 -2.60
CA THR A 98 -0.23 3.35 -3.77
C THR A 98 -1.71 3.39 -3.46
N LEU A 99 -2.53 3.63 -4.49
CA LEU A 99 -4.00 3.57 -4.39
C LEU A 99 -4.56 2.16 -4.46
N ASP A 100 -3.82 1.18 -4.93
CA ASP A 100 -4.32 -0.18 -5.15
C ASP A 100 -3.98 -1.16 -4.03
N ALA A 101 -3.51 -0.67 -2.89
CA ALA A 101 -3.20 -1.53 -1.75
C ALA A 101 -4.46 -2.14 -1.13
N VAL A 102 -4.39 -3.41 -0.77
CA VAL A 102 -5.48 -4.13 -0.11
C VAL A 102 -5.47 -3.80 1.38
N ALA A 103 -6.51 -3.12 1.84
CA ALA A 103 -6.73 -2.83 3.26
C ALA A 103 -7.71 -3.85 3.90
N ILE A 104 -8.73 -4.25 3.15
CA ILE A 104 -9.64 -5.34 3.56
C ILE A 104 -9.67 -6.36 2.42
N GLY A 105 -9.35 -7.60 2.74
CA GLY A 105 -9.34 -8.68 1.78
C GLY A 105 -9.52 -10.04 2.42
N ARG A 106 -9.96 -11.03 1.65
CA ARG A 106 -10.05 -12.41 2.09
C ARG A 106 -9.13 -13.30 1.26
N HIS A 107 -8.53 -14.27 1.90
CA HIS A 107 -7.88 -15.39 1.24
C HIS A 107 -8.28 -16.68 1.95
N ALA A 108 -9.06 -17.51 1.29
CA ALA A 108 -9.69 -18.71 1.83
C ALA A 108 -10.42 -18.42 3.16
N ASN A 109 -9.98 -18.98 4.27
CA ASN A 109 -10.55 -18.77 5.61
C ASN A 109 -9.86 -17.65 6.41
N PHE A 110 -8.99 -16.86 5.79
CA PHE A 110 -8.38 -15.67 6.39
C PHE A 110 -9.01 -14.40 5.84
N LEU A 111 -9.40 -13.51 6.72
CA LEU A 111 -9.81 -12.15 6.38
C LEU A 111 -8.84 -11.18 7.02
N THR A 112 -8.22 -10.37 6.18
CA THR A 112 -7.39 -9.26 6.65
C THR A 112 -8.27 -8.04 6.86
N TRP A 113 -8.28 -7.53 8.08
CA TRP A 113 -8.75 -6.20 8.42
C TRP A 113 -7.51 -5.36 8.70
N GLY A 114 -7.06 -4.62 7.67
CA GLY A 114 -5.77 -3.90 7.74
C GLY A 114 -5.78 -2.68 8.66
N PHE A 115 -6.94 -2.14 8.97
CA PHE A 115 -7.10 -1.03 9.91
C PHE A 115 -6.86 -1.48 11.36
N VAL A 116 -6.66 -0.50 12.25
CA VAL A 116 -6.52 -0.80 13.68
C VAL A 116 -7.75 -1.57 14.17
N GLY A 117 -7.51 -2.78 14.67
CA GLY A 117 -8.58 -3.72 15.05
C GLY A 117 -9.29 -3.41 16.38
N SER A 118 -8.81 -2.42 17.13
CA SER A 118 -9.46 -2.04 18.37
C SER A 118 -10.75 -1.26 18.10
N PRO A 119 -11.92 -1.77 18.58
CA PRO A 119 -13.20 -1.08 18.40
C PRO A 119 -13.25 0.33 19.01
N MET A 120 -12.35 0.64 19.94
CA MET A 120 -12.23 1.97 20.54
C MET A 120 -11.94 3.05 19.49
N TYR A 121 -11.15 2.71 18.48
CA TYR A 121 -10.76 3.64 17.44
C TYR A 121 -11.60 3.56 16.17
N MET A 122 -12.52 2.62 16.11
CA MET A 122 -13.41 2.48 14.95
C MET A 122 -14.56 3.48 15.02
N THR A 123 -14.93 4.02 13.84
CA THR A 123 -16.20 4.74 13.72
C THR A 123 -17.39 3.82 13.98
N PRO A 124 -18.57 4.36 14.32
CA PRO A 124 -19.78 3.53 14.55
C PRO A 124 -20.09 2.61 13.36
N GLU A 125 -19.94 3.12 12.13
CA GLU A 125 -20.16 2.36 10.90
C GLU A 125 -19.13 1.22 10.77
N ALA A 126 -17.87 1.51 11.06
CA ALA A 126 -16.79 0.53 10.97
C ALA A 126 -16.95 -0.61 11.98
N LYS A 127 -17.44 -0.33 13.19
CA LYS A 127 -17.78 -1.38 14.17
C LYS A 127 -18.79 -2.37 13.64
N VAL A 128 -19.81 -1.88 12.94
CA VAL A 128 -20.84 -2.73 12.34
C VAL A 128 -20.25 -3.56 11.18
N VAL A 129 -19.47 -2.94 10.29
CA VAL A 129 -18.84 -3.66 9.17
C VAL A 129 -17.82 -4.67 9.70
N PHE A 130 -17.07 -4.35 10.74
CA PHE A 130 -16.13 -5.28 11.36
C PHE A 130 -16.85 -6.50 11.95
N ALA A 131 -17.97 -6.29 12.68
CA ALA A 131 -18.80 -7.40 13.17
C ALA A 131 -19.36 -8.26 12.02
N ASN A 132 -19.77 -7.62 10.91
CA ASN A 132 -20.18 -8.32 9.70
C ASN A 132 -19.01 -9.12 9.08
N ALA A 133 -17.80 -8.57 9.07
CA ALA A 133 -16.62 -9.24 8.56
C ALA A 133 -16.27 -10.50 9.37
N VAL A 134 -16.37 -10.43 10.69
CA VAL A 134 -16.23 -11.60 11.60
C VAL A 134 -17.29 -12.66 11.30
N SER A 135 -18.53 -12.24 11.16
CA SER A 135 -19.63 -13.15 10.78
C SER A 135 -19.41 -13.76 9.37
N TYR A 136 -18.91 -12.96 8.44
CA TYR A 136 -18.66 -13.40 7.07
C TYR A 136 -17.58 -14.46 7.01
N ILE A 137 -16.43 -14.21 7.63
CA ILE A 137 -15.28 -15.14 7.57
C ILE A 137 -15.58 -16.47 8.27
N SER A 138 -16.48 -16.51 9.24
CA SER A 138 -16.87 -17.76 9.91
C SER A 138 -17.48 -18.79 8.97
N LYS A 139 -18.04 -18.36 7.83
CA LYS A 139 -18.60 -19.24 6.79
C LYS A 139 -17.55 -20.07 6.07
N PHE A 140 -16.29 -19.64 6.12
CA PHE A 140 -15.15 -20.29 5.45
C PHE A 140 -14.34 -21.18 6.41
N ARG A 141 -14.88 -21.52 7.58
CA ARG A 141 -14.21 -22.40 8.54
C ARG A 141 -13.85 -23.73 7.84
N GLY A 142 -12.58 -24.11 7.94
CA GLY A 142 -12.08 -25.35 7.35
C GLY A 142 -11.78 -25.29 5.85
N THR A 143 -12.01 -24.14 5.19
CA THR A 143 -11.60 -23.97 3.80
C THR A 143 -10.08 -23.85 3.73
N PRO A 144 -9.38 -24.77 3.04
CA PRO A 144 -7.94 -24.72 2.93
C PRO A 144 -7.50 -23.55 2.02
N LEU A 145 -6.31 -23.01 2.30
CA LEU A 145 -5.64 -22.07 1.41
C LEU A 145 -5.20 -22.80 0.14
N VAL A 146 -5.59 -22.29 -1.01
CA VAL A 146 -5.01 -22.71 -2.28
C VAL A 146 -3.64 -22.03 -2.40
N ARG A 147 -2.58 -22.78 -2.10
CA ARG A 147 -1.22 -22.28 -2.25
C ARG A 147 -0.89 -22.13 -3.73
N LYS A 148 -0.56 -20.92 -4.17
CA LYS A 148 0.23 -20.77 -5.38
C LYS A 148 1.60 -21.41 -5.12
N TYR A 149 1.92 -22.43 -5.89
CA TYR A 149 3.00 -23.37 -5.59
C TYR A 149 4.40 -22.77 -5.75
N ASN A 150 4.55 -21.66 -6.42
CA ASN A 150 5.80 -20.92 -6.46
C ASN A 150 5.57 -19.43 -6.75
N ASP A 151 6.45 -18.63 -6.23
CA ASP A 151 6.58 -17.19 -6.40
C ASP A 151 7.02 -16.75 -7.82
N ARG A 152 7.26 -17.71 -8.73
CA ARG A 152 7.63 -17.45 -10.12
C ARG A 152 6.44 -17.29 -11.06
N ILE A 153 5.22 -17.51 -10.58
CA ILE A 153 4.01 -17.25 -11.36
C ILE A 153 3.77 -15.74 -11.36
N ALA A 154 3.99 -15.13 -12.51
CA ALA A 154 3.68 -13.71 -12.70
C ALA A 154 2.17 -13.49 -12.63
N THR A 155 1.73 -12.61 -11.72
CA THR A 155 0.35 -12.14 -11.68
C THR A 155 0.14 -11.07 -12.74
N ARG A 156 -1.13 -10.78 -13.08
CA ARG A 156 -1.45 -9.70 -14.04
C ARG A 156 -0.92 -8.35 -13.59
N GLU A 157 -1.01 -8.07 -12.29
CA GLU A 157 -0.50 -6.83 -11.69
C GLU A 157 1.03 -6.74 -11.80
N TYR A 158 1.73 -7.83 -11.53
CA TYR A 158 3.19 -7.87 -11.69
C TYR A 158 3.61 -7.68 -13.15
N ILE A 159 2.88 -8.30 -14.09
CA ILE A 159 3.15 -8.11 -15.53
C ILE A 159 2.93 -6.65 -15.95
N LYS A 160 1.88 -5.99 -15.44
CA LYS A 160 1.67 -4.55 -15.68
C LYS A 160 2.82 -3.71 -15.13
N GLU A 161 3.27 -4.01 -13.91
CA GLU A 161 4.42 -3.34 -13.30
C GLU A 161 5.67 -3.48 -14.17
N VAL A 162 6.03 -4.70 -14.52
CA VAL A 162 7.20 -4.97 -15.37
C VAL A 162 7.08 -4.27 -16.71
N LYS A 163 5.90 -4.32 -17.33
CA LYS A 163 5.65 -3.62 -18.60
C LYS A 163 5.87 -2.12 -18.48
N TYR A 164 5.47 -1.51 -17.38
CA TYR A 164 5.71 -0.09 -17.13
C TYR A 164 7.21 0.19 -16.87
N CYS A 165 7.85 -0.61 -16.03
CA CYS A 165 9.25 -0.43 -15.65
C CYS A 165 10.25 -0.53 -16.83
N VAL A 166 9.86 -1.14 -17.97
CA VAL A 166 10.68 -1.17 -19.17
C VAL A 166 10.40 -0.03 -20.15
N THR A 167 9.50 0.90 -19.79
CA THR A 167 9.22 2.07 -20.63
C THR A 167 10.30 3.13 -20.48
N ARG A 168 10.54 3.89 -21.56
CA ARG A 168 11.44 5.05 -21.53
C ARG A 168 11.00 6.07 -20.47
N LYS A 169 9.68 6.32 -20.37
CA LYS A 169 9.09 7.22 -19.38
C LYS A 169 9.51 6.83 -17.95
N TYR A 170 9.35 5.56 -17.56
CA TYR A 170 9.77 5.10 -16.24
C TYR A 170 11.27 5.29 -16.00
N CYS A 171 12.11 4.97 -17.00
CA CYS A 171 13.55 5.13 -16.87
C CYS A 171 13.95 6.60 -16.67
N GLU A 172 13.28 7.53 -17.36
CA GLU A 172 13.53 8.97 -17.22
C GLU A 172 13.07 9.49 -15.85
N GLU A 173 11.86 9.10 -15.39
CA GLU A 173 11.34 9.45 -14.06
C GLU A 173 12.21 8.87 -12.94
N ARG A 174 12.65 7.63 -13.10
CA ARG A 174 13.52 6.97 -12.12
C ARG A 174 14.89 7.63 -12.05
N ALA A 175 15.49 7.96 -13.19
CA ALA A 175 16.78 8.64 -13.23
C ALA A 175 16.72 10.02 -12.57
N ALA A 176 15.64 10.78 -12.78
CA ALA A 176 15.45 12.07 -12.14
C ALA A 176 15.30 11.92 -10.60
N SER A 177 14.48 10.98 -10.15
CA SER A 177 14.31 10.68 -8.73
C SER A 177 15.60 10.21 -8.05
N ASP A 178 16.36 9.36 -8.73
CA ASP A 178 17.64 8.86 -8.21
C ASP A 178 18.68 9.97 -8.12
N GLN A 179 18.72 10.88 -9.10
CA GLN A 179 19.60 12.05 -9.02
C GLN A 179 19.28 12.95 -7.83
N GLU A 180 18.02 13.22 -7.58
CA GLU A 180 17.59 14.01 -6.42
C GLU A 180 17.94 13.30 -5.12
N PHE A 181 17.58 12.02 -4.99
CA PHE A 181 17.81 11.22 -3.79
C PHE A 181 19.29 11.08 -3.44
N TYR A 182 20.15 10.92 -4.45
CA TYR A 182 21.60 10.74 -4.26
C TYR A 182 22.41 12.02 -4.45
N ALA A 183 21.78 13.18 -4.60
CA ALA A 183 22.49 14.44 -4.89
C ALA A 183 23.61 14.74 -3.88
N GLU A 184 23.35 14.59 -2.59
CA GLU A 184 24.32 14.82 -1.52
C GLU A 184 25.45 13.77 -1.55
N ALA A 185 25.10 12.51 -1.73
CA ALA A 185 26.08 11.42 -1.83
C ALA A 185 27.00 11.58 -3.06
N LEU A 186 26.42 11.97 -4.20
CA LEU A 186 27.20 12.25 -5.43
C LEU A 186 28.14 13.44 -5.24
N LYS A 187 27.69 14.49 -4.56
CA LYS A 187 28.51 15.66 -4.20
C LYS A 187 29.69 15.23 -3.33
N THR A 188 29.41 14.52 -2.24
CA THR A 188 30.44 14.02 -1.31
C THR A 188 31.44 13.11 -2.01
N ALA A 189 30.98 12.20 -2.87
CA ALA A 189 31.85 11.33 -3.65
C ALA A 189 32.76 12.12 -4.63
N LYS A 190 32.24 13.17 -5.27
CA LYS A 190 33.00 14.05 -6.16
C LYS A 190 34.07 14.81 -5.39
N GLU A 191 33.71 15.37 -4.23
CA GLU A 191 34.64 16.10 -3.37
C GLU A 191 35.75 15.19 -2.82
N ALA A 192 35.39 13.99 -2.37
CA ALA A 192 36.34 13.00 -1.88
C ALA A 192 37.34 12.56 -2.96
N ARG A 193 36.87 12.33 -4.19
CA ARG A 193 37.75 12.03 -5.33
C ARG A 193 38.70 13.18 -5.65
N ALA A 194 38.22 14.42 -5.59
CA ALA A 194 39.07 15.60 -5.80
C ALA A 194 40.16 15.74 -4.72
N LYS A 195 39.82 15.50 -3.45
CA LYS A 195 40.79 15.47 -2.34
C LYS A 195 41.82 14.36 -2.52
N LYS A 196 41.38 13.15 -2.88
CA LYS A 196 42.29 12.03 -3.17
C LYS A 196 43.28 12.38 -4.28
N ALA A 197 42.80 13.01 -5.36
CA ALA A 197 43.66 13.43 -6.48
C ALA A 197 44.72 14.46 -6.08
N LYS A 198 44.44 15.28 -5.05
CA LYS A 198 45.38 16.25 -4.51
C LYS A 198 46.28 15.70 -3.39
N GLY A 199 46.15 14.40 -3.04
CA GLY A 199 46.89 13.79 -1.93
C GLY A 199 46.44 14.23 -0.54
N GLU A 200 45.27 14.84 -0.43
CA GLU A 200 44.71 15.29 0.85
C GLU A 200 44.15 14.10 1.67
N LYS A 201 44.19 14.24 2.99
CA LYS A 201 43.71 13.23 3.92
C LYS A 201 42.18 13.17 3.89
N LEU A 202 41.62 11.96 3.66
CA LEU A 202 40.19 11.69 3.66
C LEU A 202 39.70 11.31 5.05
N SER A 203 38.49 11.75 5.41
CA SER A 203 37.74 11.27 6.57
C SER A 203 37.28 9.82 6.40
N GLY A 204 36.82 9.19 7.49
CA GLY A 204 36.27 7.83 7.43
C GLY A 204 35.05 7.74 6.52
N ALA A 205 34.16 8.74 6.57
CA ALA A 205 32.98 8.82 5.72
C ALA A 205 33.33 9.01 4.23
N GLU A 206 34.34 9.86 3.93
CA GLU A 206 34.75 10.11 2.53
C GLU A 206 35.42 8.89 1.89
N LYS A 207 36.04 8.02 2.66
CA LYS A 207 36.66 6.79 2.17
C LYS A 207 35.63 5.80 1.61
N THR A 208 34.44 5.72 2.20
CA THR A 208 33.36 4.83 1.73
C THR A 208 32.83 5.18 0.34
N TYR A 209 33.10 6.38 -0.17
CA TYR A 209 32.69 6.82 -1.53
C TYR A 209 33.79 6.64 -2.59
N ILE A 210 34.94 6.08 -2.23
CA ILE A 210 36.10 6.00 -3.15
C ILE A 210 36.52 4.55 -3.42
N ASP A 211 36.16 3.64 -2.52
CA ASP A 211 36.36 2.20 -2.67
C ASP A 211 35.20 1.61 -3.49
#